data_553516b330cae5171ff9bc7248b87a83
#
_entry.id   553516b330cae5171ff9bc7248b87a83
#
_cell.length_a   1.000
_cell.length_b   1.000
_cell.length_c   1.000
_cell.angle_alpha   90.00
_cell.angle_beta   90.00
_cell.angle_gamma   90.00
#
_symmetry.space_group_name_H-M   'P 1'
#
loop_
_entity.id
_entity.type
_entity.pdbx_description
1 polymer ?
#
loop_
_entity_poly.entity_id
_entity_poly.type
_entity_poly.pdbx_seq_one_letter_code
_entity_poly.pdbx_strand_id
1 'polypeptide(L)'
;MEDYVKSAVIFGGTGFIGSLFSKYLLDSHLVDKVFLVDTESFEEKKIKYRSNLLQDKNVSFIKGDVRESLDWLNIDNVHLICNFAAIHREPGHMKQEYFETNIKGAINVCAWSEKVSCKNIIFSSSISPYGNSKNTKDEKSLPMPSSPYGISKLVAEK
;
A
#
# COMPACT_ATOMS: atom_id res chain seq x y z
N MET A 1 -17.49 22.31 17.42
CA MET A 1 -16.47 21.26 17.20
C MET A 1 -16.07 21.39 15.74
N GLU A 2 -14.82 21.70 15.46
CA GLU A 2 -14.35 21.65 14.09
C GLU A 2 -14.51 20.22 13.60
N ASP A 3 -15.21 20.03 12.50
CA ASP A 3 -15.34 18.72 11.85
C ASP A 3 -13.95 18.31 11.39
N TYR A 4 -13.33 17.42 12.14
CA TYR A 4 -11.98 16.94 11.90
C TYR A 4 -11.99 16.00 10.69
N VAL A 5 -11.47 16.50 9.56
CA VAL A 5 -11.42 15.74 8.30
C VAL A 5 -10.50 14.52 8.46
N LYS A 6 -11.07 13.33 8.32
CA LYS A 6 -10.33 12.07 8.35
C LYS A 6 -9.74 11.75 6.98
N SER A 7 -8.43 11.59 6.92
CA SER A 7 -7.75 11.24 5.67
C SER A 7 -7.17 9.83 5.68
N ALA A 8 -7.24 9.15 4.55
CA ALA A 8 -6.48 7.93 4.30
C ALA A 8 -5.39 8.18 3.24
N VAL A 9 -4.22 7.59 3.44
CA VAL A 9 -3.13 7.59 2.47
C VAL A 9 -2.87 6.17 2.01
N ILE A 10 -2.93 5.94 0.70
CA ILE A 10 -2.83 4.61 0.11
C ILE A 10 -1.63 4.55 -0.82
N PHE A 11 -0.57 3.93 -0.36
CA PHE A 11 0.62 3.62 -1.16
C PHE A 11 0.30 2.42 -2.08
N GLY A 12 0.64 2.52 -3.36
CA GLY A 12 0.12 1.63 -4.40
C GLY A 12 -1.33 1.95 -4.77
N GLY A 13 -1.74 3.21 -4.58
CA GLY A 13 -3.13 3.67 -4.65
C GLY A 13 -3.77 3.53 -6.02
N THR A 14 -3.02 3.62 -7.11
CA THR A 14 -3.54 3.41 -8.47
C THR A 14 -3.55 1.93 -8.89
N GLY A 15 -3.04 1.05 -8.04
CA GLY A 15 -3.15 -0.40 -8.21
C GLY A 15 -4.59 -0.91 -8.11
N PHE A 16 -4.78 -2.21 -8.36
CA PHE A 16 -6.12 -2.82 -8.31
C PHE A 16 -6.74 -2.73 -6.92
N ILE A 17 -6.02 -3.23 -5.90
CA ILE A 17 -6.51 -3.22 -4.51
C ILE A 17 -6.65 -1.77 -4.02
N GLY A 18 -5.62 -0.94 -4.22
CA GLY A 18 -5.61 0.44 -3.74
C GLY A 18 -6.80 1.26 -4.24
N SER A 19 -7.09 1.20 -5.53
CA SER A 19 -8.20 1.95 -6.12
C SER A 19 -9.58 1.48 -5.65
N LEU A 20 -9.79 0.16 -5.53
CA LEU A 20 -11.07 -0.38 -5.05
C LEU A 20 -11.28 -0.12 -3.57
N PHE A 21 -10.22 -0.25 -2.77
CA PHE A 21 -10.27 0.03 -1.34
C PHE A 21 -10.52 1.51 -1.05
N SER A 22 -9.92 2.41 -1.85
CA SER A 22 -10.20 3.85 -1.78
C SER A 22 -11.67 4.17 -1.96
N LYS A 23 -12.29 3.57 -2.98
CA LYS A 23 -13.72 3.72 -3.21
C LYS A 23 -14.55 3.20 -2.03
N TYR A 24 -14.21 2.02 -1.51
CA TYR A 24 -14.88 1.45 -0.34
C TYR A 24 -14.81 2.37 0.88
N LEU A 25 -13.64 2.94 1.17
CA LEU A 25 -13.45 3.84 2.31
C LEU A 25 -14.35 5.09 2.23
N LEU A 26 -14.47 5.69 1.04
CA LEU A 26 -15.31 6.87 0.81
C LEU A 26 -16.79 6.51 0.82
N ASP A 27 -17.21 5.48 0.09
CA ASP A 27 -18.62 5.05 0.03
C ASP A 27 -19.16 4.63 1.41
N SER A 28 -18.31 4.07 2.26
CA SER A 28 -18.64 3.67 3.63
C SER A 28 -18.48 4.79 4.67
N HIS A 29 -18.12 6.00 4.24
CA HIS A 29 -17.89 7.16 5.12
C HIS A 29 -16.89 6.90 6.25
N LEU A 30 -15.92 6.00 6.02
CA LEU A 30 -14.87 5.70 7.00
C LEU A 30 -13.80 6.78 7.03
N VAL A 31 -13.63 7.48 5.91
CA VAL A 31 -12.76 8.65 5.76
C VAL A 31 -13.43 9.70 4.86
N ASP A 32 -12.99 10.95 4.98
CA ASP A 32 -13.51 12.07 4.21
C ASP A 32 -12.66 12.35 2.96
N LYS A 33 -11.37 12.00 3.02
CA LYS A 33 -10.42 12.19 1.91
C LYS A 33 -9.50 10.98 1.73
N VAL A 34 -9.10 10.74 0.48
CA VAL A 34 -8.13 9.71 0.12
C VAL A 34 -7.03 10.30 -0.74
N PHE A 35 -5.79 10.02 -0.36
CA PHE A 35 -4.59 10.34 -1.12
C PHE A 35 -4.01 9.05 -1.70
N LEU A 36 -3.99 8.95 -3.02
CA LEU A 36 -3.40 7.83 -3.77
C LEU A 36 -1.94 8.16 -4.07
N VAL A 37 -1.02 7.49 -3.38
CA VAL A 37 0.41 7.64 -3.65
C VAL A 37 0.88 6.46 -4.49
N ASP A 38 1.44 6.74 -5.68
CA ASP A 38 1.91 5.70 -6.60
C ASP A 38 2.98 6.29 -7.54
N THR A 39 3.78 5.43 -8.14
CA THR A 39 4.80 5.83 -9.13
C THR A 39 4.18 6.28 -10.45
N GLU A 40 2.98 5.80 -10.77
CA GLU A 40 2.26 6.09 -12.00
C GLU A 40 0.80 6.41 -11.75
N SER A 41 0.25 7.38 -12.47
CA SER A 41 -1.18 7.69 -12.48
C SER A 41 -2.00 6.60 -13.19
N PHE A 42 -3.33 6.68 -13.11
CA PHE A 42 -4.21 5.81 -13.90
C PHE A 42 -4.05 6.02 -15.41
N GLU A 43 -3.70 7.23 -15.84
CA GLU A 43 -3.48 7.57 -17.27
C GLU A 43 -2.19 6.93 -17.76
N GLU A 44 -1.08 7.06 -17.00
CA GLU A 44 0.20 6.43 -17.29
C GLU A 44 0.06 4.90 -17.35
N LYS A 45 -0.70 4.30 -16.43
CA LYS A 45 -1.03 2.86 -16.44
C LYS A 45 -2.05 2.46 -17.50
N LYS A 46 -2.65 3.43 -18.24
CA LYS A 46 -3.70 3.19 -19.23
C LYS A 46 -4.96 2.49 -18.67
N ILE A 47 -5.30 2.77 -17.42
CA ILE A 47 -6.44 2.14 -16.70
C ILE A 47 -7.64 3.07 -16.69
N LYS A 48 -8.29 3.23 -17.84
CA LYS A 48 -9.40 4.17 -18.03
C LYS A 48 -10.59 3.93 -17.11
N TYR A 49 -10.97 2.69 -16.85
CA TYR A 49 -12.15 2.37 -16.04
C TYR A 49 -12.02 2.71 -14.55
N ARG A 50 -10.80 2.94 -14.05
CA ARG A 50 -10.54 3.39 -12.68
C ARG A 50 -10.24 4.89 -12.57
N SER A 51 -10.00 5.55 -13.69
CA SER A 51 -9.71 6.99 -13.69
C SER A 51 -10.88 7.84 -13.17
N ASN A 52 -12.11 7.33 -13.25
CA ASN A 52 -13.29 7.98 -12.68
C ASN A 52 -13.18 8.21 -11.16
N LEU A 53 -12.36 7.44 -10.46
CA LEU A 53 -12.09 7.66 -9.04
C LEU A 53 -11.46 9.04 -8.78
N LEU A 54 -10.60 9.53 -9.68
CA LEU A 54 -10.00 10.87 -9.57
C LEU A 54 -10.97 12.02 -9.88
N GLN A 55 -12.18 11.72 -10.37
CA GLN A 55 -13.24 12.73 -10.54
C GLN A 55 -13.93 13.05 -9.21
N ASP A 56 -13.80 12.19 -8.20
CA ASP A 56 -14.26 12.50 -6.85
C ASP A 56 -13.33 13.57 -6.23
N LYS A 57 -13.93 14.69 -5.83
CA LYS A 57 -13.22 15.83 -5.21
C LYS A 57 -12.47 15.46 -3.93
N ASN A 58 -12.83 14.33 -3.32
CA ASN A 58 -12.23 13.80 -2.11
C ASN A 58 -11.06 12.85 -2.39
N VAL A 59 -10.72 12.63 -3.66
CA VAL A 59 -9.58 11.79 -4.06
C VAL A 59 -8.51 12.64 -4.73
N SER A 60 -7.28 12.49 -4.28
CA SER A 60 -6.12 13.15 -4.85
C SER A 60 -5.03 12.13 -5.20
N PHE A 61 -4.46 12.25 -6.39
CA PHE A 61 -3.26 11.49 -6.77
C PHE A 61 -2.00 12.28 -6.44
N ILE A 62 -1.03 11.60 -5.86
CA ILE A 62 0.29 12.14 -5.56
C ILE A 62 1.32 11.17 -6.14
N LYS A 63 2.15 11.66 -7.05
CA LYS A 63 3.25 10.86 -7.60
C LYS A 63 4.33 10.69 -6.55
N GLY A 64 4.63 9.44 -6.19
CA GLY A 64 5.64 9.10 -5.17
C GLY A 64 6.08 7.65 -5.26
N ASP A 65 7.29 7.39 -4.79
CA ASP A 65 7.89 6.07 -4.76
C ASP A 65 8.24 5.70 -3.32
N VAL A 66 7.69 4.60 -2.82
CA VAL A 66 7.97 4.11 -1.46
C VAL A 66 9.43 3.72 -1.24
N ARG A 67 10.19 3.48 -2.31
CA ARG A 67 11.63 3.19 -2.23
C ARG A 67 12.47 4.40 -1.81
N GLU A 68 11.92 5.59 -1.97
CA GLU A 68 12.57 6.86 -1.62
C GLU A 68 12.08 7.37 -0.26
N SER A 69 12.76 8.37 0.30
CA SER A 69 12.25 9.05 1.51
C SER A 69 10.89 9.68 1.23
N LEU A 70 9.98 9.54 2.19
CA LEU A 70 8.65 10.14 2.17
C LEU A 70 8.58 11.45 2.99
N ASP A 71 9.72 12.01 3.37
CA ASP A 71 9.78 13.22 4.21
C ASP A 71 9.14 14.46 3.55
N TRP A 72 9.11 14.49 2.23
CA TRP A 72 8.47 15.54 1.45
C TRP A 72 6.95 15.48 1.46
N LEU A 73 6.36 14.32 1.82
CA LEU A 73 4.92 14.11 1.78
C LEU A 73 4.27 14.75 3.02
N ASN A 74 3.66 15.90 2.81
CA ASN A 74 2.98 16.65 3.85
C ASN A 74 1.47 16.48 3.70
N ILE A 75 0.88 15.67 4.55
CA ILE A 75 -0.57 15.45 4.63
C ILE A 75 -0.95 15.51 6.10
N ASP A 76 -1.90 16.40 6.40
CA ASP A 76 -2.41 16.55 7.75
C ASP A 76 -3.55 15.58 8.03
N ASN A 77 -3.77 15.31 9.32
CA ASN A 77 -4.92 14.53 9.79
C ASN A 77 -5.02 13.13 9.16
N VAL A 78 -3.89 12.44 9.06
CA VAL A 78 -3.84 11.06 8.55
C VAL A 78 -4.38 10.10 9.60
N HIS A 79 -5.52 9.46 9.30
CA HIS A 79 -6.19 8.49 10.17
C HIS A 79 -5.86 7.06 9.84
N LEU A 80 -5.60 6.80 8.56
CA LEU A 80 -5.36 5.46 8.05
C LEU A 80 -4.26 5.51 6.98
N ILE A 81 -3.31 4.61 7.08
CA ILE A 81 -2.31 4.36 6.06
C ILE A 81 -2.53 2.95 5.52
N CYS A 82 -2.59 2.82 4.18
CA CYS A 82 -2.64 1.52 3.53
C CYS A 82 -1.38 1.32 2.69
N ASN A 83 -0.59 0.30 3.01
CA ASN A 83 0.57 -0.05 2.20
C ASN A 83 0.24 -1.25 1.29
N PHE A 84 -0.15 -0.94 0.05
CA PHE A 84 -0.43 -1.88 -1.02
C PHE A 84 0.63 -1.81 -2.13
N ALA A 85 1.62 -0.92 -1.96
CA ALA A 85 2.75 -0.83 -2.89
C ALA A 85 3.59 -2.10 -2.79
N ALA A 86 3.75 -2.80 -3.89
CA ALA A 86 4.55 -4.02 -3.95
C ALA A 86 4.92 -4.40 -5.39
N ILE A 87 6.08 -4.98 -5.54
CA ILE A 87 6.39 -5.84 -6.69
C ILE A 87 5.91 -7.24 -6.33
N HIS A 88 5.03 -7.84 -7.16
CA HIS A 88 4.33 -9.09 -6.83
C HIS A 88 4.42 -10.17 -7.92
N ARG A 89 4.83 -9.83 -9.15
CA ARG A 89 4.95 -10.83 -10.23
C ARG A 89 6.21 -11.66 -10.04
N GLU A 90 6.06 -12.98 -10.04
CA GLU A 90 7.16 -13.91 -9.87
C GLU A 90 6.95 -15.14 -10.79
N PRO A 91 7.91 -15.47 -11.69
CA PRO A 91 9.11 -14.68 -11.99
C PRO A 91 8.79 -13.41 -12.78
N GLY A 92 9.69 -12.44 -12.77
CA GLY A 92 9.51 -11.21 -13.58
C GLY A 92 10.40 -10.06 -13.14
N HIS A 93 11.01 -10.18 -11.97
CA HIS A 93 11.86 -9.15 -11.38
C HIS A 93 13.15 -9.73 -10.82
N MET A 94 14.19 -8.94 -10.69
CA MET A 94 15.41 -9.31 -9.97
C MET A 94 15.09 -9.37 -8.46
N LYS A 95 15.80 -10.26 -7.76
CA LYS A 95 15.64 -10.43 -6.30
C LYS A 95 15.73 -9.11 -5.53
N GLN A 96 16.65 -8.25 -5.94
CA GLN A 96 16.89 -6.96 -5.30
C GLN A 96 15.66 -6.04 -5.41
N GLU A 97 14.94 -6.05 -6.53
CA GLU A 97 13.76 -5.18 -6.73
C GLU A 97 12.64 -5.51 -5.74
N TYR A 98 12.45 -6.81 -5.39
CA TYR A 98 11.50 -7.20 -4.34
C TYR A 98 11.89 -6.63 -2.99
N PHE A 99 13.19 -6.64 -2.67
CA PHE A 99 13.67 -6.16 -1.38
C PHE A 99 13.61 -4.63 -1.28
N GLU A 100 14.00 -3.94 -2.34
CA GLU A 100 13.92 -2.47 -2.40
C GLU A 100 12.48 -1.96 -2.32
N THR A 101 11.56 -2.58 -3.05
CA THR A 101 10.17 -2.11 -3.06
C THR A 101 9.40 -2.61 -1.83
N ASN A 102 9.46 -3.89 -1.52
CA ASN A 102 8.58 -4.47 -0.51
C ASN A 102 9.11 -4.29 0.91
N ILE A 103 10.44 -4.34 1.12
CA ILE A 103 11.03 -4.21 2.46
C ILE A 103 11.39 -2.74 2.74
N LYS A 104 12.27 -2.15 1.92
CA LYS A 104 12.66 -0.74 2.12
C LYS A 104 11.44 0.18 2.01
N GLY A 105 10.53 -0.09 1.07
CA GLY A 105 9.28 0.64 0.94
C GLY A 105 8.41 0.55 2.20
N ALA A 106 8.29 -0.63 2.83
CA ALA A 106 7.56 -0.77 4.09
C ALA A 106 8.23 0.02 5.22
N ILE A 107 9.57 -0.03 5.33
CA ILE A 107 10.33 0.76 6.31
C ILE A 107 10.06 2.27 6.14
N ASN A 108 10.10 2.77 4.91
CA ASN A 108 9.85 4.19 4.63
C ASN A 108 8.39 4.59 4.96
N VAL A 109 7.42 3.72 4.68
CA VAL A 109 6.01 3.95 5.06
C VAL A 109 5.84 3.97 6.57
N CYS A 110 6.50 3.06 7.31
CA CYS A 110 6.46 3.06 8.78
C CYS A 110 7.10 4.33 9.35
N ALA A 111 8.27 4.73 8.87
CA ALA A 111 8.93 5.95 9.31
C ALA A 111 8.05 7.20 9.05
N TRP A 112 7.39 7.25 7.88
CA TRP A 112 6.46 8.33 7.59
C TRP A 112 5.22 8.29 8.48
N SER A 113 4.71 7.10 8.83
CA SER A 113 3.57 6.96 9.74
C SER A 113 3.87 7.52 11.14
N GLU A 114 5.09 7.33 11.62
CA GLU A 114 5.56 7.92 12.88
C GLU A 114 5.61 9.45 12.79
N LYS A 115 6.14 9.98 11.69
CA LYS A 115 6.23 11.41 11.43
C LYS A 115 4.86 12.11 11.47
N VAL A 116 3.82 11.49 10.86
CA VAL A 116 2.45 12.03 10.84
C VAL A 116 1.60 11.55 12.03
N SER A 117 2.21 10.83 12.96
CA SER A 117 1.55 10.29 14.18
C SER A 117 0.33 9.40 13.87
N CYS A 118 0.31 8.73 12.72
CA CYS A 118 -0.74 7.79 12.35
C CYS A 118 -0.39 6.37 12.85
N LYS A 119 -1.25 5.83 13.71
CA LYS A 119 -1.05 4.49 14.31
C LYS A 119 -1.80 3.36 13.59
N ASN A 120 -2.65 3.70 12.63
CA ASN A 120 -3.47 2.73 11.92
C ASN A 120 -2.85 2.43 10.55
N ILE A 121 -2.23 1.27 10.43
CA ILE A 121 -1.63 0.80 9.16
C ILE A 121 -2.31 -0.49 8.73
N ILE A 122 -2.78 -0.53 7.48
CA ILE A 122 -3.18 -1.77 6.80
C ILE A 122 -2.08 -2.13 5.82
N PHE A 123 -1.54 -3.33 5.97
CA PHE A 123 -0.53 -3.88 5.07
C PHE A 123 -1.09 -5.09 4.34
N SER A 124 -1.01 -5.10 3.00
CA SER A 124 -1.36 -6.30 2.23
C SER A 124 -0.20 -7.27 2.21
N SER A 125 -0.32 -8.40 2.91
CA SER A 125 0.63 -9.47 2.80
C SER A 125 0.30 -10.44 1.64
N SER A 126 0.66 -11.70 1.78
CA SER A 126 0.48 -12.73 0.77
C SER A 126 0.44 -14.11 1.43
N ILE A 127 -0.04 -15.11 0.69
CA ILE A 127 0.15 -16.53 1.08
C ILE A 127 1.58 -17.00 0.82
N SER A 128 2.37 -16.30 0.00
CA SER A 128 3.74 -16.66 -0.35
C SER A 128 4.70 -16.79 0.84
N PRO A 129 4.56 -16.05 1.95
CA PRO A 129 5.30 -16.30 3.19
C PRO A 129 5.22 -17.73 3.72
N TYR A 130 4.11 -18.43 3.50
CA TYR A 130 3.97 -19.83 3.95
C TYR A 130 4.74 -20.83 3.09
N GLY A 131 5.21 -20.42 1.91
CA GLY A 131 5.94 -21.28 0.97
C GLY A 131 5.08 -22.39 0.36
N ASN A 132 5.75 -23.29 -0.34
CA ASN A 132 5.09 -24.45 -0.96
C ASN A 132 4.78 -25.53 0.09
N SER A 133 3.53 -25.96 0.17
CA SER A 133 3.09 -27.01 1.07
C SER A 133 1.93 -27.79 0.47
N LYS A 134 1.89 -29.13 0.73
CA LYS A 134 0.72 -29.97 0.43
C LYS A 134 -0.38 -29.83 1.48
N ASN A 135 -0.04 -29.32 2.67
CA ASN A 135 -0.99 -29.13 3.77
C ASN A 135 -1.62 -27.75 3.73
N THR A 136 -2.87 -27.65 4.14
CA THR A 136 -3.56 -26.38 4.37
C THR A 136 -2.78 -25.55 5.38
N LYS A 137 -2.70 -24.24 5.13
CA LYS A 137 -2.04 -23.27 6.02
C LYS A 137 -3.09 -22.36 6.66
N ASP A 138 -2.78 -21.94 7.87
CA ASP A 138 -3.53 -20.98 8.67
C ASP A 138 -2.58 -20.01 9.34
N GLU A 139 -3.11 -19.10 10.15
CA GLU A 139 -2.35 -18.05 10.85
C GLU A 139 -1.37 -18.60 11.91
N LYS A 140 -1.51 -19.86 12.31
CA LYS A 140 -0.62 -20.55 13.26
C LYS A 140 0.50 -21.30 12.55
N SER A 141 0.40 -21.45 11.24
CA SER A 141 1.38 -22.16 10.43
C SER A 141 2.69 -21.40 10.39
N LEU A 142 3.81 -22.12 10.56
CA LEU A 142 5.14 -21.53 10.46
C LEU A 142 5.39 -21.03 9.03
N PRO A 143 5.77 -19.77 8.85
CA PRO A 143 6.19 -19.25 7.55
C PRO A 143 7.48 -19.92 7.08
N MET A 144 7.50 -20.37 5.83
CA MET A 144 8.66 -21.00 5.18
C MET A 144 8.77 -20.54 3.72
N PRO A 145 8.98 -19.23 3.46
CA PRO A 145 9.01 -18.71 2.11
C PRO A 145 10.17 -19.30 1.31
N SER A 146 9.89 -19.70 0.09
CA SER A 146 10.88 -20.28 -0.84
C SER A 146 11.26 -19.32 -1.98
N SER A 147 10.59 -18.18 -2.08
CA SER A 147 10.80 -17.21 -3.15
C SER A 147 11.22 -15.84 -2.63
N PRO A 148 11.95 -15.03 -3.43
CA PRO A 148 12.30 -13.65 -3.07
C PRO A 148 11.08 -12.79 -2.72
N TYR A 149 9.98 -12.95 -3.43
CA TYR A 149 8.72 -12.29 -3.13
C TYR A 149 8.18 -12.70 -1.75
N GLY A 150 8.05 -14.00 -1.50
CA GLY A 150 7.57 -14.51 -0.22
C GLY A 150 8.43 -14.06 0.96
N ILE A 151 9.77 -14.09 0.79
CA ILE A 151 10.72 -13.58 1.78
C ILE A 151 10.50 -12.09 2.03
N SER A 152 10.38 -11.28 0.97
CA SER A 152 10.19 -9.83 1.10
C SER A 152 8.89 -9.48 1.80
N LYS A 153 7.80 -10.20 1.54
CA LYS A 153 6.51 -9.98 2.21
C LYS A 153 6.56 -10.38 3.69
N LEU A 154 7.21 -11.50 4.01
CA LEU A 154 7.39 -11.94 5.41
C LEU A 154 8.21 -10.92 6.23
N VAL A 155 9.30 -10.41 5.66
CA VAL A 155 10.13 -9.41 6.35
C VAL A 155 9.37 -8.10 6.53
N ALA A 156 8.59 -7.68 5.54
CA ALA A 156 7.81 -6.44 5.62
C ALA A 156 6.63 -6.50 6.62
N GLU A 157 6.22 -7.69 7.08
CA GLU A 157 5.25 -7.89 8.17
C GLU A 157 5.82 -7.61 9.56
N LYS A 158 7.16 -7.62 9.70
CA LYS A 158 7.87 -7.53 10.99
C LYS A 158 8.38 -6.12 11.27
#